data_05572d167d534df5e98764e1f4c09f60
#
_entry.id   05572d167d534df5e98764e1f4c09f60
#
_cell.length_a   1.000
_cell.length_b   1.000
_cell.length_c   1.000
_cell.angle_alpha   90.00
_cell.angle_beta   90.00
_cell.angle_gamma   90.00
#
_symmetry.space_group_name_H-M   'P 1'
#
loop_
_entity.id
_entity.type
_entity.pdbx_description
1 polymer ?
#
loop_
_entity_poly.entity_id
_entity_poly.type
_entity_poly.pdbx_seq_one_letter_code
_entity_poly.pdbx_strand_id
1 'polypeptide(L)'
;RFDALIICAAEDPEIVVALRGFAATDKPVVALATDFGPDVLHIHVGPDDYRAGMLAGHLMGRFLSREGGKVLVVAGMSLMVGQRQRREGFRAAIAEGFSAIQIVGEVESGENGEKAGLLVARTLSRHPDLRGIYNASADAAEIAEALARVQDRGRRVFITHGLTEDRRRLLRAGAI
;
A
#
# COMPACT_ATOMS: atom_id res chain seq x y z
N ARG A 1 -23.75 1.39 -26.66
CA ARG A 1 -22.65 0.68 -27.30
C ARG A 1 -21.37 1.45 -27.01
N PHE A 2 -20.35 0.79 -26.42
CA PHE A 2 -19.07 1.42 -26.07
C PHE A 2 -18.00 0.90 -27.03
N ASP A 3 -17.01 1.72 -27.37
CA ASP A 3 -15.95 1.40 -28.32
C ASP A 3 -14.62 1.11 -27.63
N ALA A 4 -14.49 1.44 -26.33
CA ALA A 4 -13.35 1.16 -25.47
C ALA A 4 -13.78 1.09 -24.02
N LEU A 5 -12.95 0.53 -23.16
CA LEU A 5 -13.14 0.49 -21.71
C LEU A 5 -11.89 1.00 -20.99
N ILE A 6 -12.08 1.98 -20.10
CA ILE A 6 -11.05 2.39 -19.14
C ILE A 6 -11.56 1.99 -17.77
N ILE A 7 -10.76 1.22 -17.01
CA ILE A 7 -11.19 0.65 -15.75
C ILE A 7 -10.08 0.75 -14.69
N CYS A 8 -10.51 1.03 -13.45
CA CYS A 8 -9.70 0.87 -12.24
C CYS A 8 -10.52 0.02 -11.27
N ALA A 9 -10.14 -1.22 -11.09
CA ALA A 9 -10.90 -2.17 -10.26
C ALA A 9 -9.98 -3.22 -9.62
N ALA A 10 -10.50 -3.91 -8.61
CA ALA A 10 -9.87 -5.09 -8.04
C ALA A 10 -9.87 -6.26 -9.05
N GLU A 11 -8.90 -7.14 -8.94
CA GLU A 11 -8.79 -8.37 -9.76
C GLU A 11 -9.75 -9.46 -9.22
N ASP A 12 -11.03 -9.09 -9.15
CA ASP A 12 -12.09 -10.03 -8.80
C ASP A 12 -12.37 -10.99 -9.97
N PRO A 13 -12.59 -12.29 -9.71
CA PRO A 13 -12.85 -13.27 -10.76
C PRO A 13 -13.99 -12.90 -11.70
N GLU A 14 -15.07 -12.31 -11.19
CA GLU A 14 -16.22 -11.90 -12.01
C GLU A 14 -15.86 -10.73 -12.92
N ILE A 15 -15.06 -9.77 -12.41
CA ILE A 15 -14.55 -8.65 -13.19
C ILE A 15 -13.61 -9.17 -14.29
N VAL A 16 -12.70 -10.08 -13.96
CA VAL A 16 -11.77 -10.69 -14.93
C VAL A 16 -12.53 -11.40 -16.05
N VAL A 17 -13.56 -12.16 -15.72
CA VAL A 17 -14.42 -12.84 -16.74
C VAL A 17 -15.10 -11.80 -17.64
N ALA A 18 -15.67 -10.73 -17.06
CA ALA A 18 -16.34 -9.69 -17.83
C ALA A 18 -15.35 -8.95 -18.75
N LEU A 19 -14.13 -8.66 -18.27
CA LEU A 19 -13.09 -8.00 -19.06
C LEU A 19 -12.61 -8.86 -20.22
N ARG A 20 -12.42 -10.17 -20.01
CA ARG A 20 -12.09 -11.11 -21.08
C ARG A 20 -13.18 -11.12 -22.16
N GLY A 21 -14.46 -11.16 -21.74
CA GLY A 21 -15.59 -11.09 -22.66
C GLY A 21 -15.62 -9.80 -23.47
N PHE A 22 -15.28 -8.67 -22.85
CA PHE A 22 -15.20 -7.38 -23.54
C PHE A 22 -14.02 -7.33 -24.51
N ALA A 23 -12.82 -7.75 -24.10
CA ALA A 23 -11.62 -7.77 -24.93
C ALA A 23 -11.79 -8.70 -26.15
N ALA A 24 -12.54 -9.80 -26.02
CA ALA A 24 -12.86 -10.71 -27.12
C ALA A 24 -13.72 -10.07 -28.24
N THR A 25 -14.23 -8.86 -28.06
CA THR A 25 -14.95 -8.07 -29.08
C THR A 25 -14.03 -7.13 -29.87
N ASP A 26 -12.71 -7.33 -29.82
CA ASP A 26 -11.67 -6.49 -30.46
C ASP A 26 -11.71 -5.03 -30.01
N LYS A 27 -12.23 -4.76 -28.82
CA LYS A 27 -12.25 -3.42 -28.24
C LYS A 27 -11.15 -3.25 -27.18
N PRO A 28 -10.45 -2.10 -27.19
CA PRO A 28 -9.37 -1.89 -26.26
C PRO A 28 -9.86 -1.79 -24.82
N VAL A 29 -9.11 -2.42 -23.91
CA VAL A 29 -9.23 -2.30 -22.47
C VAL A 29 -8.01 -1.57 -21.95
N VAL A 30 -8.22 -0.52 -21.16
CA VAL A 30 -7.15 0.24 -20.49
C VAL A 30 -7.34 0.05 -18.98
N ALA A 31 -6.39 -0.61 -18.34
CA ALA A 31 -6.28 -0.67 -16.88
C ALA A 31 -5.64 0.63 -16.39
N LEU A 32 -6.37 1.42 -15.60
CA LEU A 32 -5.91 2.71 -15.09
C LEU A 32 -5.50 2.59 -13.63
N ALA A 33 -4.34 3.09 -13.28
CA ALA A 33 -3.74 3.15 -11.95
C ALA A 33 -3.35 1.78 -11.37
N THR A 34 -4.25 0.81 -11.30
CA THR A 34 -3.95 -0.57 -10.91
C THR A 34 -3.97 -1.48 -12.14
N ASP A 35 -3.12 -2.47 -12.14
CA ASP A 35 -3.00 -3.43 -13.23
C ASP A 35 -3.95 -4.63 -13.04
N PHE A 36 -4.04 -5.48 -14.06
CA PHE A 36 -4.62 -6.82 -14.00
C PHE A 36 -3.56 -7.85 -14.33
N GLY A 37 -3.80 -9.10 -13.96
CA GLY A 37 -2.95 -10.21 -14.36
C GLY A 37 -2.97 -10.48 -15.87
N PRO A 38 -2.09 -11.41 -16.34
CA PRO A 38 -1.90 -11.70 -17.77
C PRO A 38 -3.14 -12.31 -18.43
N ASP A 39 -4.12 -12.67 -17.66
CA ASP A 39 -5.36 -13.30 -18.13
C ASP A 39 -6.32 -12.35 -18.84
N VAL A 40 -6.12 -11.05 -18.76
CA VAL A 40 -6.89 -10.01 -19.44
C VAL A 40 -6.00 -9.33 -20.46
N LEU A 41 -6.40 -9.31 -21.73
CA LEU A 41 -5.72 -8.51 -22.73
C LEU A 41 -6.05 -7.03 -22.52
N HIS A 42 -5.07 -6.24 -22.11
CA HIS A 42 -5.25 -4.83 -21.78
C HIS A 42 -3.96 -4.04 -21.95
N ILE A 43 -4.08 -2.72 -21.87
CA ILE A 43 -2.95 -1.78 -21.74
C ILE A 43 -3.00 -1.19 -20.34
N HIS A 44 -1.93 -1.32 -19.58
CA HIS A 44 -1.83 -0.68 -18.27
C HIS A 44 -1.27 0.74 -18.39
N VAL A 45 -1.94 1.67 -17.74
CA VAL A 45 -1.53 3.06 -17.57
C VAL A 45 -1.53 3.40 -16.08
N GLY A 46 -0.37 3.35 -15.46
CA GLY A 46 -0.24 3.54 -14.03
C GLY A 46 1.22 3.54 -13.57
N PRO A 47 1.46 3.63 -12.25
CA PRO A 47 2.80 3.54 -11.69
C PRO A 47 3.33 2.11 -11.77
N ASP A 48 4.65 1.96 -11.72
CA ASP A 48 5.30 0.70 -11.40
C ASP A 48 5.18 0.46 -9.88
N ASP A 49 4.13 -0.23 -9.48
CA ASP A 49 3.78 -0.43 -8.08
C ASP A 49 4.81 -1.29 -7.32
N TYR A 50 5.46 -2.23 -8.01
CA TYR A 50 6.54 -3.01 -7.40
C TYR A 50 7.74 -2.12 -7.05
N ARG A 51 8.19 -1.30 -8.00
CA ARG A 51 9.28 -0.34 -7.75
C ARG A 51 8.90 0.72 -6.72
N ALA A 52 7.66 1.18 -6.70
CA ALA A 52 7.17 2.09 -5.66
C ALA A 52 7.24 1.45 -4.28
N GLY A 53 6.91 0.17 -4.15
CA GLY A 53 7.11 -0.62 -2.94
C GLY A 53 8.57 -0.76 -2.54
N MET A 54 9.46 -1.08 -3.50
CA MET A 54 10.90 -1.14 -3.26
C MET A 54 11.44 0.19 -2.73
N LEU A 55 11.05 1.31 -3.36
CA LEU A 55 11.44 2.64 -2.90
C LEU A 55 11.00 2.90 -1.44
N ALA A 56 9.76 2.54 -1.10
CA ALA A 56 9.26 2.65 0.28
C ALA A 56 10.09 1.82 1.26
N GLY A 57 10.50 0.60 0.87
CA GLY A 57 11.38 -0.26 1.67
C GLY A 57 12.77 0.35 1.88
N HIS A 58 13.36 0.89 0.83
CA HIS A 58 14.66 1.58 0.93
C HIS A 58 14.56 2.84 1.82
N LEU A 59 13.50 3.63 1.70
CA LEU A 59 13.28 4.80 2.57
C LEU A 59 13.09 4.37 4.02
N MET A 60 12.26 3.35 4.28
CA MET A 60 12.08 2.78 5.62
C MET A 60 13.41 2.37 6.23
N GLY A 61 14.23 1.62 5.46
CA GLY A 61 15.54 1.17 5.91
C GLY A 61 16.49 2.32 6.24
N ARG A 62 16.50 3.36 5.43
CA ARG A 62 17.33 4.54 5.66
C ARG A 62 16.88 5.37 6.87
N PHE A 63 15.55 5.53 7.05
CA PHE A 63 15.04 6.31 8.18
C PHE A 63 15.13 5.58 9.52
N LEU A 64 15.04 4.25 9.53
CA LEU A 64 15.26 3.44 10.74
C LEU A 64 16.75 3.21 11.04
N SER A 65 17.62 3.61 10.12
CA SER A 65 19.08 3.48 10.26
C SER A 65 19.57 2.04 10.50
N ARG A 66 20.82 1.90 11.01
CA ARG A 66 21.38 0.58 11.33
C ARG A 66 20.74 -0.12 12.53
N GLU A 67 20.03 0.62 13.36
CA GLU A 67 19.32 0.06 14.52
C GLU A 67 18.14 -0.82 14.08
N GLY A 68 17.60 -0.56 12.88
CA GLY A 68 16.45 -1.28 12.37
C GLY A 68 15.21 -1.08 13.22
N GLY A 69 14.42 -2.12 13.37
CA GLY A 69 13.25 -2.13 14.22
C GLY A 69 12.07 -2.87 13.63
N LYS A 70 10.99 -2.93 14.39
CA LYS A 70 9.74 -3.57 13.99
C LYS A 70 8.93 -2.67 13.06
N VAL A 71 8.40 -3.25 11.98
CA VAL A 71 7.61 -2.55 10.98
C VAL A 71 6.30 -3.30 10.75
N LEU A 72 5.19 -2.55 10.66
CA LEU A 72 3.89 -3.04 10.24
C LEU A 72 3.65 -2.64 8.77
N VAL A 73 3.10 -3.56 7.99
CA VAL A 73 2.59 -3.29 6.64
C VAL A 73 1.06 -3.25 6.69
N VAL A 74 0.48 -2.18 6.14
CA VAL A 74 -0.96 -2.00 6.01
C VAL A 74 -1.33 -1.96 4.53
N ALA A 75 -2.31 -2.75 4.14
CA ALA A 75 -2.90 -2.75 2.80
C ALA A 75 -4.42 -2.56 2.88
N GLY A 76 -5.02 -2.15 1.79
CA GLY A 76 -6.47 -2.10 1.68
C GLY A 76 -7.05 -3.47 1.33
N MET A 77 -6.78 -3.94 0.12
CA MET A 77 -7.32 -5.19 -0.42
C MET A 77 -6.25 -5.96 -1.19
N SER A 78 -6.12 -7.26 -0.93
CA SER A 78 -5.20 -8.15 -1.67
C SER A 78 -5.57 -8.30 -3.15
N LEU A 79 -6.84 -8.14 -3.51
CA LEU A 79 -7.32 -8.20 -4.89
C LEU A 79 -6.90 -6.97 -5.73
N MET A 80 -6.39 -5.90 -5.11
CA MET A 80 -5.79 -4.78 -5.83
C MET A 80 -4.35 -5.12 -6.20
N VAL A 81 -4.11 -5.40 -7.49
CA VAL A 81 -2.79 -5.80 -8.01
C VAL A 81 -1.70 -4.80 -7.61
N GLY A 82 -1.96 -3.50 -7.75
CA GLY A 82 -1.00 -2.48 -7.37
C GLY A 82 -0.61 -2.52 -5.89
N GLN A 83 -1.56 -2.76 -4.98
CA GLN A 83 -1.25 -2.88 -3.55
C GLN A 83 -0.46 -4.16 -3.23
N ARG A 84 -0.79 -5.26 -3.89
CA ARG A 84 -0.04 -6.52 -3.78
C ARG A 84 1.41 -6.31 -4.23
N GLN A 85 1.63 -5.72 -5.40
CA GLN A 85 2.95 -5.41 -5.94
C GLN A 85 3.75 -4.46 -5.03
N ARG A 86 3.12 -3.44 -4.46
CA ARG A 86 3.77 -2.54 -3.49
C ARG A 86 4.26 -3.29 -2.25
N ARG A 87 3.45 -4.19 -1.71
CA ARG A 87 3.85 -5.03 -0.56
C ARG A 87 5.03 -5.94 -0.90
N GLU A 88 4.96 -6.58 -2.06
CA GLU A 88 6.03 -7.47 -2.56
C GLU A 88 7.34 -6.72 -2.75
N GLY A 89 7.31 -5.55 -3.41
CA GLY A 89 8.47 -4.71 -3.58
C GLY A 89 9.05 -4.22 -2.26
N PHE A 90 8.19 -3.82 -1.31
CA PHE A 90 8.64 -3.43 0.03
C PHE A 90 9.38 -4.57 0.74
N ARG A 91 8.79 -5.78 0.76
CA ARG A 91 9.43 -6.96 1.36
C ARG A 91 10.78 -7.28 0.70
N ALA A 92 10.83 -7.23 -0.63
CA ALA A 92 12.05 -7.49 -1.37
C ALA A 92 13.17 -6.53 -0.97
N ALA A 93 12.89 -5.23 -0.92
CA ALA A 93 13.87 -4.22 -0.51
C ALA A 93 14.34 -4.41 0.95
N ILE A 94 13.43 -4.74 1.87
CA ILE A 94 13.80 -5.02 3.26
C ILE A 94 14.69 -6.27 3.36
N ALA A 95 14.32 -7.35 2.68
CA ALA A 95 15.07 -8.61 2.71
C ALA A 95 16.48 -8.46 2.08
N GLU A 96 16.61 -7.66 1.02
CA GLU A 96 17.86 -7.46 0.32
C GLU A 96 18.84 -6.57 1.09
N GLY A 97 18.36 -5.49 1.71
CA GLY A 97 19.24 -4.43 2.21
C GLY A 97 19.17 -4.13 3.71
N PHE A 98 18.19 -4.64 4.45
CA PHE A 98 17.89 -4.15 5.81
C PHE A 98 17.56 -5.26 6.79
N SER A 99 18.48 -6.19 7.02
CA SER A 99 18.30 -7.37 7.89
C SER A 99 17.95 -7.06 9.36
N ALA A 100 18.22 -5.84 9.83
CA ALA A 100 17.83 -5.37 11.15
C ALA A 100 16.34 -4.96 11.25
N ILE A 101 15.62 -4.91 10.12
CA ILE A 101 14.18 -4.60 10.10
C ILE A 101 13.39 -5.90 10.14
N GLN A 102 12.44 -5.97 11.08
CA GLN A 102 11.50 -7.07 11.22
C GLN A 102 10.09 -6.63 10.84
N ILE A 103 9.52 -7.21 9.80
CA ILE A 103 8.09 -7.06 9.50
C ILE A 103 7.32 -7.94 10.48
N VAL A 104 6.66 -7.32 11.47
CA VAL A 104 5.96 -8.03 12.55
C VAL A 104 4.52 -8.40 12.19
N GLY A 105 4.02 -7.89 11.10
CA GLY A 105 2.68 -8.21 10.61
C GLY A 105 2.33 -7.49 9.32
N GLU A 106 1.34 -8.05 8.65
CA GLU A 106 0.66 -7.43 7.53
C GLU A 106 -0.83 -7.51 7.79
N VAL A 107 -1.52 -6.40 7.61
CA VAL A 107 -2.95 -6.28 7.89
C VAL A 107 -3.69 -5.67 6.71
N GLU A 108 -4.94 -6.08 6.53
CA GLU A 108 -5.81 -5.58 5.46
C GLU A 108 -7.02 -4.85 6.04
N SER A 109 -7.15 -3.57 5.66
CA SER A 109 -8.24 -2.71 6.08
C SER A 109 -9.54 -2.96 5.30
N GLY A 110 -9.45 -3.47 4.07
CA GLY A 110 -10.57 -3.57 3.14
C GLY A 110 -10.99 -2.21 2.59
N GLU A 111 -10.04 -1.28 2.40
CA GLU A 111 -10.27 0.13 2.03
C GLU A 111 -11.14 0.89 3.05
N ASN A 112 -11.09 0.46 4.32
CA ASN A 112 -11.82 1.08 5.42
C ASN A 112 -10.83 1.74 6.38
N GLY A 113 -10.81 3.08 6.40
CA GLY A 113 -9.87 3.87 7.19
C GLY A 113 -10.01 3.65 8.69
N GLU A 114 -11.23 3.58 9.23
CA GLU A 114 -11.46 3.30 10.65
C GLU A 114 -10.87 1.95 11.05
N LYS A 115 -11.10 0.92 10.23
CA LYS A 115 -10.50 -0.40 10.44
C LYS A 115 -8.97 -0.35 10.36
N ALA A 116 -8.40 0.43 9.43
CA ALA A 116 -6.95 0.62 9.33
C ALA A 116 -6.38 1.21 10.64
N GLY A 117 -6.99 2.29 11.14
CA GLY A 117 -6.62 2.91 12.42
C GLY A 117 -6.70 1.95 13.60
N LEU A 118 -7.78 1.15 13.69
CA LEU A 118 -7.96 0.13 14.74
C LEU A 118 -6.89 -0.98 14.66
N LEU A 119 -6.56 -1.46 13.45
CA LEU A 119 -5.54 -2.49 13.25
C LEU A 119 -4.15 -1.97 13.66
N VAL A 120 -3.83 -0.73 13.31
CA VAL A 120 -2.58 -0.07 13.75
C VAL A 120 -2.55 0.07 15.27
N ALA A 121 -3.61 0.57 15.90
CA ALA A 121 -3.68 0.73 17.35
C ALA A 121 -3.51 -0.61 18.08
N ARG A 122 -4.12 -1.69 17.59
CA ARG A 122 -3.96 -3.05 18.13
C ARG A 122 -2.52 -3.55 17.99
N THR A 123 -1.87 -3.25 16.85
CA THR A 123 -0.48 -3.65 16.65
C THR A 123 0.45 -2.89 17.57
N LEU A 124 0.24 -1.59 17.77
CA LEU A 124 0.99 -0.76 18.72
C LEU A 124 0.86 -1.26 20.16
N SER A 125 -0.32 -1.75 20.56
CA SER A 125 -0.53 -2.32 21.90
C SER A 125 0.25 -3.64 22.11
N ARG A 126 0.45 -4.45 21.03
CA ARG A 126 1.20 -5.70 21.07
C ARG A 126 2.71 -5.49 20.89
N HIS A 127 3.07 -4.45 20.16
CA HIS A 127 4.43 -4.06 19.82
C HIS A 127 4.64 -2.58 20.15
N PRO A 128 4.79 -2.22 21.45
CA PRO A 128 5.05 -0.83 21.84
C PRO A 128 6.34 -0.28 21.21
N ASP A 129 7.28 -1.17 20.90
CA ASP A 129 8.54 -0.92 20.23
C ASP A 129 8.45 -0.83 18.68
N LEU A 130 7.24 -0.74 18.11
CA LEU A 130 7.04 -0.56 16.68
C LEU A 130 7.68 0.75 16.22
N ARG A 131 8.60 0.67 15.25
CA ARG A 131 9.40 1.79 14.75
C ARG A 131 8.91 2.32 13.40
N GLY A 132 8.23 1.49 12.60
CA GLY A 132 7.79 1.88 11.27
C GLY A 132 6.42 1.34 10.89
N ILE A 133 5.73 2.10 10.04
CA ILE A 133 4.49 1.68 9.37
C ILE A 133 4.64 1.98 7.89
N TYR A 134 4.38 0.98 7.07
CA TYR A 134 4.25 1.14 5.63
C TYR A 134 2.79 0.93 5.24
N ASN A 135 2.16 1.95 4.65
CA ASN A 135 0.80 1.89 4.15
C ASN A 135 0.76 1.87 2.63
N ALA A 136 0.34 0.75 2.04
CA ALA A 136 0.18 0.57 0.60
C ALA A 136 -1.22 0.98 0.10
N SER A 137 -2.15 1.37 1.01
CA SER A 137 -3.54 1.71 0.74
C SER A 137 -3.85 3.22 0.78
N ALA A 138 -5.14 3.57 0.77
CA ALA A 138 -5.61 4.96 0.85
C ALA A 138 -5.68 5.53 2.28
N ASP A 139 -5.68 4.73 3.32
CA ASP A 139 -6.11 5.00 4.71
C ASP A 139 -5.10 5.79 5.56
N ALA A 140 -4.37 6.76 4.97
CA ALA A 140 -3.27 7.43 5.66
C ALA A 140 -3.69 8.33 6.83
N ALA A 141 -4.86 8.97 6.74
CA ALA A 141 -5.32 9.92 7.75
C ALA A 141 -5.65 9.20 9.08
N GLU A 142 -6.40 8.13 9.03
CA GLU A 142 -6.83 7.36 10.19
C GLU A 142 -5.66 6.64 10.85
N ILE A 143 -4.67 6.21 10.06
CA ILE A 143 -3.41 5.66 10.57
C ILE A 143 -2.62 6.75 11.32
N ALA A 144 -2.51 7.95 10.75
CA ALA A 144 -1.83 9.08 11.39
C ALA A 144 -2.52 9.47 12.70
N GLU A 145 -3.86 9.49 12.74
CA GLU A 145 -4.62 9.71 13.96
C GLU A 145 -4.36 8.63 15.04
N ALA A 146 -4.32 7.36 14.63
CA ALA A 146 -4.00 6.27 15.56
C ALA A 146 -2.60 6.43 16.17
N LEU A 147 -1.62 6.85 15.36
CA LEU A 147 -0.26 7.15 15.81
C LEU A 147 -0.22 8.35 16.78
N ALA A 148 -0.98 9.40 16.50
CA ALA A 148 -1.02 10.61 17.33
C ALA A 148 -1.59 10.36 18.74
N ARG A 149 -2.43 9.33 18.91
CA ARG A 149 -3.03 8.95 20.21
C ARG A 149 -2.09 8.19 21.13
N VAL A 150 -0.96 7.69 20.61
CA VAL A 150 0.02 6.95 21.43
C VAL A 150 0.83 7.93 22.27
N GLN A 151 0.82 7.74 23.59
CA GLN A 151 1.53 8.62 24.54
C GLN A 151 3.05 8.54 24.44
N ASP A 152 3.58 7.42 24.01
CA ASP A 152 5.01 7.26 23.75
C ASP A 152 5.38 7.99 22.45
N ARG A 153 6.10 9.10 22.60
CA ARG A 153 6.58 9.96 21.51
C ARG A 153 7.84 9.43 20.81
N GLY A 154 8.12 8.14 20.90
CA GLY A 154 9.15 7.52 20.07
C GLY A 154 8.89 7.88 18.60
N ARG A 155 9.88 8.49 17.92
CA ARG A 155 9.74 8.89 16.52
C ARG A 155 9.53 7.65 15.66
N ARG A 156 8.32 7.47 15.15
CA ARG A 156 7.96 6.40 14.22
C ARG A 156 8.06 6.90 12.79
N VAL A 157 8.53 6.04 11.91
CA VAL A 157 8.55 6.30 10.47
C VAL A 157 7.23 5.83 9.89
N PHE A 158 6.48 6.74 9.26
CA PHE A 158 5.26 6.39 8.54
C PHE A 158 5.42 6.74 7.06
N ILE A 159 5.33 5.72 6.20
CA ILE A 159 5.46 5.85 4.74
C ILE A 159 4.15 5.44 4.08
N THR A 160 3.67 6.25 3.15
CA THR A 160 2.46 5.98 2.36
C THR A 160 2.65 6.47 0.91
N HIS A 161 1.69 6.16 0.03
CA HIS A 161 1.71 6.52 -1.39
C HIS A 161 0.73 7.64 -1.73
N GLY A 162 1.03 8.32 -2.83
CA GLY A 162 0.21 9.41 -3.37
C GLY A 162 0.36 10.70 -2.56
N LEU A 163 0.12 11.83 -3.21
CA LEU A 163 0.22 13.16 -2.60
C LEU A 163 -1.11 13.92 -2.77
N THR A 164 -2.15 13.42 -2.09
CA THR A 164 -3.41 14.14 -1.97
C THR A 164 -3.24 15.37 -1.08
N GLU A 165 -4.21 16.29 -1.05
CA GLU A 165 -4.14 17.47 -0.20
C GLU A 165 -4.07 17.10 1.29
N ASP A 166 -4.79 16.06 1.73
CA ASP A 166 -4.71 15.56 3.10
C ASP A 166 -3.33 15.02 3.44
N ARG A 167 -2.73 14.19 2.56
CA ARG A 167 -1.37 13.68 2.76
C ARG A 167 -0.33 14.78 2.71
N ARG A 168 -0.52 15.81 1.89
CA ARG A 168 0.33 17.01 1.88
C ARG A 168 0.29 17.72 3.24
N ARG A 169 -0.89 17.82 3.85
CA ARG A 169 -1.04 18.39 5.22
C ARG A 169 -0.32 17.53 6.26
N LEU A 170 -0.50 16.20 6.22
CA LEU A 170 0.17 15.26 7.11
C LEU A 170 1.70 15.33 6.96
N LEU A 171 2.20 15.42 5.74
CA LEU A 171 3.63 15.55 5.46
C LEU A 171 4.21 16.85 6.03
N ARG A 172 3.53 17.98 5.85
CA ARG A 172 3.94 19.27 6.42
C ARG A 172 3.91 19.29 7.95
N ALA A 173 3.01 18.52 8.54
CA ALA A 173 2.91 18.35 9.98
C ALA A 173 3.94 17.33 10.53
N GLY A 174 4.72 16.66 9.67
CA GLY A 174 5.66 15.62 10.08
C GLY A 174 5.00 14.35 10.62
N ALA A 175 3.76 14.07 10.21
CA ALA A 175 3.01 12.88 10.60
C ALA A 175 3.26 11.69 9.64
N ILE A 176 3.75 11.96 8.44
CA ILE A 176 4.19 10.96 7.45
C ILE A 176 5.52 11.41 6.86
#